data_05cba291ccea76f60a24be5be09b8c1d
#
_entry.id   05cba291ccea76f60a24be5be09b8c1d
#
_cell.length_a   1.000
_cell.length_b   1.000
_cell.length_c   1.000
_cell.angle_alpha   90.00
_cell.angle_beta   90.00
_cell.angle_gamma   90.00
#
_symmetry.space_group_name_H-M   'P 1'
#
loop_
_entity.id
_entity.type
_entity.pdbx_description
1 polymer ?
#
loop_
_entity_poly.entity_id
_entity_poly.type
_entity_poly.pdbx_seq_one_letter_code
_entity_poly.pdbx_strand_id
1 'polypeptide(L)'
;MTDTDATPRRAITVEGIQRRMAGFATREGVRRGLDFSLRPSDILIATYPKAGTTLMQQIVHGLRTGGDMDFDEITEVVPWIEVAHDVGLDLDAPQRADPRAFKTHLSRDLAPKGRRNIFVVRDPVDSLVSFFHFFSGWVFEPGTVSVRDFALDFVFHGTRSGRYWEHLVSWWPKRLDPDTLWLCFEDIVADLPAATARVAAFLDLDPEHPNVEIATRQASIDFMRQHGSRFDDHLVRNARNAACGLPASGTTSKVRKGKSGEGSREVPPEVLEVWDREWQRIVTPATDHRSYAELRAAVG
;
A
#
# COMPACT_ATOMS: atom_id res chain seq x y z
N MET A 1 5.65 -30.16 24.33
CA MET A 1 4.37 -30.39 23.61
C MET A 1 4.16 -29.18 22.72
N THR A 2 4.49 -29.30 21.44
CA THR A 2 4.29 -28.27 20.42
C THR A 2 2.80 -28.26 20.06
N ASP A 3 2.16 -27.11 20.26
CA ASP A 3 0.75 -26.84 19.97
C ASP A 3 0.50 -26.81 18.44
N THR A 4 0.63 -27.97 17.79
CA THR A 4 0.54 -28.15 16.34
C THR A 4 -0.86 -28.52 15.85
N ASP A 5 -1.89 -28.47 16.72
CA ASP A 5 -3.24 -28.93 16.38
C ASP A 5 -4.32 -27.84 16.51
N ALA A 6 -3.96 -26.58 16.43
CA ALA A 6 -4.97 -25.51 16.43
C ALA A 6 -5.52 -25.33 15.01
N THR A 7 -6.78 -25.70 14.80
CA THR A 7 -7.53 -25.40 13.56
C THR A 7 -7.30 -23.98 13.13
N PRO A 8 -6.90 -23.71 11.86
CA PRO A 8 -6.70 -22.36 11.34
C PRO A 8 -7.95 -21.51 11.53
N ARG A 9 -7.82 -20.37 12.21
CA ARG A 9 -8.94 -19.46 12.50
C ARG A 9 -8.48 -18.01 12.55
N ARG A 10 -9.39 -17.09 12.25
CA ARG A 10 -9.14 -15.66 12.38
C ARG A 10 -8.96 -15.26 13.84
N ALA A 11 -8.29 -14.15 14.07
CA ALA A 11 -8.17 -13.54 15.39
C ALA A 11 -9.53 -12.99 15.86
N ILE A 12 -9.71 -12.92 17.17
CA ILE A 12 -10.87 -12.29 17.81
C ILE A 12 -10.44 -11.20 18.80
N THR A 13 -9.13 -10.97 18.94
CA THR A 13 -8.54 -9.91 19.77
C THR A 13 -7.37 -9.28 19.04
N VAL A 14 -6.88 -8.13 19.51
CA VAL A 14 -5.71 -7.44 18.97
C VAL A 14 -4.44 -8.28 19.13
N GLU A 15 -4.22 -8.91 20.28
CA GLU A 15 -3.07 -9.81 20.50
C GLU A 15 -3.13 -11.01 19.55
N GLY A 16 -4.33 -11.46 19.21
CA GLY A 16 -4.55 -12.47 18.17
C GLY A 16 -4.08 -11.97 16.80
N ILE A 17 -4.39 -10.73 16.42
CA ILE A 17 -3.91 -10.10 15.18
C ILE A 17 -2.38 -10.05 15.19
N GLN A 18 -1.76 -9.57 16.26
CA GLN A 18 -0.31 -9.47 16.39
C GLN A 18 0.38 -10.84 16.19
N ARG A 19 -0.13 -11.89 16.85
CA ARG A 19 0.38 -13.26 16.70
C ARG A 19 0.27 -13.76 15.26
N ARG A 20 -0.88 -13.52 14.58
CA ARG A 20 -1.07 -13.92 13.18
C ARG A 20 -0.07 -13.19 12.26
N MET A 21 0.04 -11.88 12.43
CA MET A 21 0.90 -11.05 11.59
C MET A 21 2.40 -11.26 11.81
N ALA A 22 2.81 -11.84 12.95
CA ALA A 22 4.21 -12.25 13.18
C ALA A 22 4.71 -13.26 12.14
N GLY A 23 3.82 -14.13 11.62
CA GLY A 23 4.13 -15.11 10.57
C GLY A 23 4.01 -14.58 9.14
N PHE A 24 3.62 -13.32 8.93
CA PHE A 24 3.26 -12.78 7.61
C PHE A 24 4.41 -12.78 6.61
N ALA A 25 5.63 -12.46 7.02
CA ALA A 25 6.81 -12.57 6.17
C ALA A 25 7.93 -13.28 6.92
N THR A 26 8.73 -14.08 6.21
CA THR A 26 9.88 -14.74 6.79
C THR A 26 11.04 -13.77 7.02
N ARG A 27 11.96 -14.12 7.93
CA ARG A 27 13.19 -13.34 8.12
C ARG A 27 14.02 -13.29 6.84
N GLU A 28 14.07 -14.41 6.10
CA GLU A 28 14.79 -14.50 4.83
C GLU A 28 14.14 -13.63 3.76
N GLY A 29 12.80 -13.66 3.62
CA GLY A 29 12.09 -12.82 2.67
C GLY A 29 12.33 -11.33 2.92
N VAL A 30 12.23 -10.90 4.19
CA VAL A 30 12.53 -9.52 4.58
C VAL A 30 13.98 -9.15 4.26
N ARG A 31 14.95 -10.01 4.64
CA ARG A 31 16.37 -9.76 4.36
C ARG A 31 16.61 -9.58 2.86
N ARG A 32 16.10 -10.49 2.02
CA ARG A 32 16.25 -10.40 0.55
C ARG A 32 15.61 -9.14 -0.01
N GLY A 33 14.46 -8.73 0.51
CA GLY A 33 13.82 -7.48 0.11
C GLY A 33 14.65 -6.25 0.49
N LEU A 34 15.26 -6.23 1.67
CA LEU A 34 16.13 -5.14 2.12
C LEU A 34 17.47 -5.08 1.34
N ASP A 35 18.00 -6.25 0.98
CA ASP A 35 19.26 -6.38 0.22
C ASP A 35 19.06 -6.15 -1.29
N PHE A 36 17.81 -6.08 -1.77
CA PHE A 36 17.51 -5.91 -3.18
C PHE A 36 17.98 -4.54 -3.71
N SER A 37 18.62 -4.56 -4.86
CA SER A 37 19.12 -3.34 -5.50
C SER A 37 18.35 -3.03 -6.78
N LEU A 38 17.75 -1.85 -6.82
CA LEU A 38 17.06 -1.34 -8.00
C LEU A 38 18.07 -0.93 -9.09
N ARG A 39 17.74 -1.23 -10.35
CA ARG A 39 18.44 -0.67 -11.51
C ARG A 39 18.10 0.82 -11.66
N PRO A 40 18.94 1.61 -12.33
CA PRO A 40 18.66 3.04 -12.50
C PRO A 40 17.34 3.36 -13.21
N SER A 41 16.85 2.45 -14.06
CA SER A 41 15.57 2.59 -14.78
C SER A 41 14.36 2.11 -13.99
N ASP A 42 14.55 1.32 -12.93
CA ASP A 42 13.43 0.72 -12.17
C ASP A 42 12.57 1.77 -11.50
N ILE A 43 11.28 1.48 -11.39
CA ILE A 43 10.29 2.33 -10.72
C ILE A 43 9.95 1.72 -9.36
N LEU A 44 10.07 2.51 -8.30
CA LEU A 44 9.65 2.13 -6.95
C LEU A 44 8.37 2.87 -6.57
N ILE A 45 7.29 2.14 -6.42
CA ILE A 45 6.03 2.64 -5.87
C ILE A 45 6.07 2.49 -4.36
N ALA A 46 6.22 3.59 -3.64
CA ALA A 46 6.30 3.63 -2.19
C ALA A 46 5.05 4.26 -1.59
N THR A 47 4.45 3.59 -0.63
CA THR A 47 3.25 4.08 0.06
C THR A 47 3.21 3.54 1.49
N TYR A 48 2.58 4.25 2.41
CA TYR A 48 2.09 3.58 3.62
C TYR A 48 0.98 2.57 3.24
N PRO A 49 0.80 1.46 3.98
CA PRO A 49 -0.31 0.54 3.72
C PRO A 49 -1.65 1.25 3.58
N LYS A 50 -2.41 0.89 2.54
CA LYS A 50 -3.75 1.42 2.23
C LYS A 50 -3.79 2.88 1.73
N ALA A 51 -2.66 3.46 1.35
CA ALA A 51 -2.58 4.79 0.76
C ALA A 51 -2.69 4.82 -0.79
N GLY A 52 -3.23 3.78 -1.42
CA GLY A 52 -3.47 3.78 -2.88
C GLY A 52 -2.47 2.95 -3.70
N THR A 53 -1.70 2.07 -3.06
CA THR A 53 -0.66 1.25 -3.69
C THR A 53 -1.17 0.48 -4.91
N THR A 54 -2.28 -0.24 -4.76
CA THR A 54 -2.85 -1.09 -5.83
C THR A 54 -3.33 -0.26 -7.02
N LEU A 55 -3.91 0.92 -6.76
CA LEU A 55 -4.28 1.86 -7.82
C LEU A 55 -3.05 2.31 -8.60
N MET A 56 -1.97 2.68 -7.90
CA MET A 56 -0.73 3.10 -8.55
C MET A 56 -0.02 1.95 -9.28
N GLN A 57 -0.05 0.71 -8.73
CA GLN A 57 0.43 -0.47 -9.46
C GLN A 57 -0.30 -0.64 -10.79
N GLN A 58 -1.64 -0.50 -10.79
CA GLN A 58 -2.45 -0.63 -12.00
C GLN A 58 -2.15 0.47 -13.01
N ILE A 59 -2.03 1.74 -12.58
CA ILE A 59 -1.66 2.86 -13.46
C ILE A 59 -0.30 2.60 -14.11
N VAL A 60 0.73 2.31 -13.32
CA VAL A 60 2.09 2.09 -13.81
C VAL A 60 2.16 0.87 -14.72
N HIS A 61 1.48 -0.23 -14.37
CA HIS A 61 1.45 -1.43 -15.21
C HIS A 61 0.73 -1.17 -16.54
N GLY A 62 -0.44 -0.54 -16.51
CA GLY A 62 -1.20 -0.19 -17.70
C GLY A 62 -0.42 0.72 -18.66
N LEU A 63 0.27 1.74 -18.13
CA LEU A 63 1.12 2.64 -18.91
C LEU A 63 2.28 1.90 -19.60
N ARG A 64 2.98 1.02 -18.87
CA ARG A 64 4.15 0.29 -19.40
C ARG A 64 3.78 -0.75 -20.46
N THR A 65 2.60 -1.37 -20.34
CA THR A 65 2.22 -2.55 -21.13
C THR A 65 1.15 -2.29 -22.18
N GLY A 66 0.57 -1.07 -22.23
CA GLY A 66 -0.60 -0.81 -23.08
C GLY A 66 -1.86 -1.51 -22.57
N GLY A 67 -1.93 -1.75 -21.24
CA GLY A 67 -3.12 -2.29 -20.60
C GLY A 67 -3.18 -3.82 -20.54
N ASP A 68 -2.04 -4.51 -20.54
CA ASP A 68 -1.99 -5.96 -20.32
C ASP A 68 -2.67 -6.33 -18.99
N MET A 69 -3.68 -7.20 -19.06
CA MET A 69 -4.40 -7.74 -17.91
C MET A 69 -4.24 -9.26 -17.79
N ASP A 70 -3.29 -9.85 -18.52
CA ASP A 70 -3.02 -11.29 -18.50
C ASP A 70 -2.10 -11.67 -17.32
N PHE A 71 -2.55 -11.42 -16.10
CA PHE A 71 -1.90 -11.82 -14.85
C PHE A 71 -2.96 -12.32 -13.85
N ASP A 72 -2.55 -13.15 -12.94
CA ASP A 72 -3.45 -13.65 -11.89
C ASP A 72 -3.73 -12.58 -10.84
N GLU A 73 -2.68 -11.96 -10.28
CA GLU A 73 -2.79 -10.86 -9.32
C GLU A 73 -1.69 -9.82 -9.57
N ILE A 74 -2.00 -8.55 -9.35
CA ILE A 74 -1.12 -7.39 -9.67
C ILE A 74 0.28 -7.48 -9.05
N THR A 75 0.44 -8.19 -7.92
CA THR A 75 1.74 -8.40 -7.29
C THR A 75 2.64 -9.33 -8.13
N GLU A 76 2.07 -10.14 -9.03
CA GLU A 76 2.84 -10.95 -9.99
C GLU A 76 3.64 -10.08 -10.95
N VAL A 77 3.06 -8.98 -11.42
CA VAL A 77 3.61 -8.10 -12.46
C VAL A 77 4.22 -6.81 -11.94
N VAL A 78 3.88 -6.41 -10.71
CA VAL A 78 4.51 -5.33 -9.93
C VAL A 78 4.80 -5.85 -8.52
N PRO A 79 5.92 -6.58 -8.34
CA PRO A 79 6.20 -7.31 -7.11
C PRO A 79 6.30 -6.44 -5.87
N TRP A 80 5.82 -6.99 -4.76
CA TRP A 80 5.99 -6.41 -3.43
C TRP A 80 7.33 -6.87 -2.84
N ILE A 81 8.31 -5.96 -2.77
CA ILE A 81 9.70 -6.27 -2.45
C ILE A 81 9.84 -7.08 -1.15
N GLU A 82 9.15 -6.66 -0.07
CA GLU A 82 9.29 -7.25 1.27
C GLU A 82 8.73 -8.67 1.41
N VAL A 83 7.92 -9.11 0.45
CA VAL A 83 7.30 -10.45 0.49
C VAL A 83 7.52 -11.26 -0.78
N ALA A 84 8.21 -10.72 -1.78
CA ALA A 84 8.43 -11.36 -3.07
C ALA A 84 9.00 -12.78 -2.92
N HIS A 85 10.04 -12.96 -2.10
CA HIS A 85 10.62 -14.26 -1.82
C HIS A 85 9.59 -15.25 -1.22
N ASP A 86 8.75 -14.78 -0.31
CA ASP A 86 7.77 -15.61 0.41
C ASP A 86 6.59 -16.04 -0.47
N VAL A 87 6.37 -15.35 -1.61
CA VAL A 87 5.37 -15.71 -2.62
C VAL A 87 6.00 -16.34 -3.87
N GLY A 88 7.30 -16.64 -3.83
CA GLY A 88 8.00 -17.32 -4.92
C GLY A 88 8.36 -16.46 -6.11
N LEU A 89 8.38 -15.12 -5.95
CA LEU A 89 8.76 -14.18 -7.00
C LEU A 89 10.26 -13.85 -6.93
N ASP A 90 10.91 -13.87 -8.08
CA ASP A 90 12.30 -13.43 -8.25
C ASP A 90 12.32 -11.95 -8.66
N LEU A 91 12.86 -11.10 -7.78
CA LEU A 91 12.97 -9.66 -8.03
C LEU A 91 13.97 -9.30 -9.14
N ASP A 92 14.91 -10.19 -9.47
CA ASP A 92 15.90 -9.98 -10.52
C ASP A 92 15.40 -10.42 -11.91
N ALA A 93 14.32 -11.20 -11.96
CA ALA A 93 13.73 -11.67 -13.20
C ALA A 93 13.29 -10.51 -14.12
N PRO A 94 13.32 -10.71 -15.45
CA PRO A 94 12.68 -9.80 -16.39
C PRO A 94 11.19 -9.65 -16.08
N GLN A 95 10.67 -8.43 -16.19
CA GLN A 95 9.24 -8.16 -16.11
C GLN A 95 8.63 -8.10 -17.53
N ARG A 96 7.30 -8.09 -17.61
CA ARG A 96 6.55 -8.05 -18.89
C ARG A 96 6.83 -6.79 -19.73
N ALA A 97 7.30 -5.72 -19.11
CA ALA A 97 7.65 -4.47 -19.77
C ALA A 97 8.74 -3.72 -19.00
N ASP A 98 9.50 -2.91 -19.72
CA ASP A 98 10.42 -1.93 -19.16
C ASP A 98 9.76 -0.53 -19.09
N PRO A 99 10.16 0.30 -18.11
CA PRO A 99 11.03 -0.02 -16.99
C PRO A 99 10.35 -1.00 -16.02
N ARG A 100 11.14 -1.82 -15.30
CA ARG A 100 10.60 -2.69 -14.25
C ARG A 100 9.97 -1.83 -13.15
N ALA A 101 8.93 -2.34 -12.49
CA ALA A 101 8.27 -1.64 -11.41
C ALA A 101 8.06 -2.55 -10.20
N PHE A 102 8.19 -1.98 -9.02
CA PHE A 102 8.07 -2.68 -7.73
C PHE A 102 7.27 -1.84 -6.77
N LYS A 103 6.63 -2.48 -5.78
CA LYS A 103 6.02 -1.77 -4.66
C LYS A 103 6.74 -2.04 -3.34
N THR A 104 6.67 -1.07 -2.44
CA THR A 104 7.15 -1.19 -1.06
C THR A 104 6.27 -0.42 -0.09
N HIS A 105 6.25 -0.89 1.16
CA HIS A 105 5.68 -0.16 2.29
C HIS A 105 6.75 0.28 3.31
N LEU A 106 8.02 0.17 2.94
CA LEU A 106 9.13 0.57 3.81
C LEU A 106 9.26 2.08 3.90
N SER A 107 9.75 2.57 5.06
CA SER A 107 10.25 3.93 5.20
C SER A 107 11.41 4.17 4.22
N ARG A 108 11.70 5.43 3.90
CA ARG A 108 12.75 5.78 2.93
C ARG A 108 14.13 5.23 3.33
N ASP A 109 14.40 5.15 4.63
CA ASP A 109 15.69 4.68 5.15
C ASP A 109 15.92 3.19 4.88
N LEU A 110 14.85 2.42 4.88
CA LEU A 110 14.86 0.96 4.65
C LEU A 110 14.56 0.58 3.20
N ALA A 111 13.89 1.45 2.44
CA ALA A 111 13.54 1.16 1.05
C ALA A 111 14.80 1.07 0.16
N PRO A 112 14.82 0.16 -0.84
CA PRO A 112 15.89 0.10 -1.81
C PRO A 112 16.15 1.47 -2.43
N LYS A 113 17.42 1.79 -2.61
CA LYS A 113 17.83 3.06 -3.20
C LYS A 113 17.73 2.96 -4.72
N GLY A 114 16.78 3.68 -5.31
CA GLY A 114 16.58 3.80 -6.76
C GLY A 114 16.44 5.26 -7.13
N ARG A 115 16.51 5.54 -8.45
CA ARG A 115 16.35 6.90 -8.95
C ARG A 115 14.90 7.31 -9.08
N ARG A 116 14.02 6.41 -9.58
CA ARG A 116 12.63 6.76 -9.88
C ARG A 116 11.69 6.25 -8.79
N ASN A 117 11.13 7.17 -8.01
CA ASN A 117 10.19 6.85 -6.95
C ASN A 117 8.84 7.51 -7.23
N ILE A 118 7.76 6.76 -7.07
CA ILE A 118 6.40 7.30 -7.01
C ILE A 118 5.92 7.12 -5.58
N PHE A 119 5.80 8.23 -4.85
CA PHE A 119 5.31 8.21 -3.48
C PHE A 119 3.86 8.67 -3.44
N VAL A 120 2.98 7.82 -2.89
CA VAL A 120 1.58 8.18 -2.71
C VAL A 120 1.28 8.29 -1.23
N VAL A 121 0.79 9.45 -0.82
CA VAL A 121 0.28 9.73 0.52
C VAL A 121 -1.24 9.80 0.49
N ARG A 122 -1.87 9.48 1.61
CA ARG A 122 -3.32 9.53 1.80
C ARG A 122 -3.64 10.02 3.21
N ASP A 123 -4.79 10.61 3.41
CA ASP A 123 -5.28 10.97 4.75
C ASP A 123 -5.06 9.82 5.75
N PRO A 124 -4.43 10.09 6.92
CA PRO A 124 -4.07 9.06 7.90
C PRO A 124 -5.29 8.36 8.50
N VAL A 125 -6.42 9.04 8.65
CA VAL A 125 -7.66 8.46 9.19
C VAL A 125 -8.32 7.56 8.15
N ASP A 126 -8.38 8.00 6.88
CA ASP A 126 -8.88 7.19 5.78
C ASP A 126 -8.01 5.94 5.53
N SER A 127 -6.68 6.07 5.70
CA SER A 127 -5.74 4.94 5.63
C SER A 127 -5.99 3.94 6.76
N LEU A 128 -6.18 4.41 7.99
CA LEU A 128 -6.54 3.58 9.15
C LEU A 128 -7.82 2.79 8.90
N VAL A 129 -8.90 3.47 8.51
CA VAL A 129 -10.21 2.83 8.27
C VAL A 129 -10.13 1.83 7.12
N SER A 130 -9.40 2.16 6.06
CA SER A 130 -9.14 1.22 4.97
C SER A 130 -8.35 0.00 5.43
N PHE A 131 -7.42 0.17 6.37
CA PHE A 131 -6.62 -0.92 6.93
C PHE A 131 -7.45 -1.83 7.83
N PHE A 132 -8.29 -1.25 8.68
CA PHE A 132 -9.24 -1.98 9.51
C PHE A 132 -10.15 -2.89 8.68
N HIS A 133 -10.81 -2.33 7.67
CA HIS A 133 -11.71 -3.10 6.80
C HIS A 133 -10.97 -4.16 5.97
N PHE A 134 -9.72 -3.91 5.59
CA PHE A 134 -8.92 -4.88 4.86
C PHE A 134 -8.56 -6.10 5.72
N PHE A 135 -8.29 -5.89 7.02
CA PHE A 135 -7.99 -6.97 7.96
C PHE A 135 -9.24 -7.70 8.45
N SER A 136 -10.37 -6.99 8.53
CA SER A 136 -11.65 -7.58 8.90
C SER A 136 -12.08 -8.61 7.83
N GLY A 137 -12.35 -9.84 8.26
CA GLY A 137 -12.70 -10.94 7.37
C GLY A 137 -11.52 -11.68 6.74
N TRP A 138 -10.30 -11.13 6.85
CA TRP A 138 -9.07 -11.87 6.52
C TRP A 138 -8.31 -12.30 7.77
N VAL A 139 -7.85 -11.33 8.57
CA VAL A 139 -6.98 -11.57 9.73
C VAL A 139 -7.78 -11.77 11.01
N PHE A 140 -8.86 -11.02 11.19
CA PHE A 140 -9.75 -11.14 12.35
C PHE A 140 -11.22 -11.28 11.95
N GLU A 141 -12.02 -11.89 12.86
CA GLU A 141 -13.45 -12.07 12.64
C GLU A 141 -14.17 -10.72 12.68
N PRO A 142 -15.04 -10.43 11.69
CA PRO A 142 -15.85 -9.20 11.70
C PRO A 142 -16.64 -9.03 12.99
N GLY A 143 -16.63 -7.82 13.53
CA GLY A 143 -17.38 -7.47 14.76
C GLY A 143 -16.70 -7.87 16.08
N THR A 144 -15.52 -8.52 16.05
CA THR A 144 -14.82 -8.95 17.29
C THR A 144 -13.80 -7.93 17.77
N VAL A 145 -13.25 -7.09 16.89
CA VAL A 145 -12.30 -6.04 17.20
C VAL A 145 -12.91 -4.71 16.79
N SER A 146 -12.88 -3.72 17.67
CA SER A 146 -13.36 -2.37 17.36
C SER A 146 -12.33 -1.58 16.54
N VAL A 147 -12.79 -0.56 15.80
CA VAL A 147 -11.88 0.39 15.11
C VAL A 147 -10.93 1.05 16.12
N ARG A 148 -11.43 1.36 17.32
CA ARG A 148 -10.64 1.94 18.42
C ARG A 148 -9.48 1.02 18.81
N ASP A 149 -9.75 -0.23 19.14
CA ASP A 149 -8.73 -1.16 19.62
C ASP A 149 -7.74 -1.51 18.49
N PHE A 150 -8.23 -1.67 17.26
CA PHE A 150 -7.36 -1.82 16.09
C PHE A 150 -6.43 -0.61 15.88
N ALA A 151 -6.95 0.61 16.05
CA ALA A 151 -6.18 1.83 15.92
C ALA A 151 -5.13 1.96 17.01
N LEU A 152 -5.54 1.92 18.29
CA LEU A 152 -4.69 2.25 19.43
C LEU A 152 -3.77 1.11 19.85
N ASP A 153 -4.24 -0.14 19.76
CA ASP A 153 -3.51 -1.28 20.30
C ASP A 153 -2.76 -2.08 19.22
N PHE A 154 -3.06 -1.84 17.91
CA PHE A 154 -2.36 -2.48 16.80
C PHE A 154 -1.61 -1.47 15.92
N VAL A 155 -2.32 -0.56 15.24
CA VAL A 155 -1.69 0.33 14.24
C VAL A 155 -0.79 1.38 14.88
N PHE A 156 -1.20 1.94 16.02
CA PHE A 156 -0.46 3.00 16.72
C PHE A 156 0.95 2.55 17.16
N HIS A 157 1.12 1.29 17.54
CA HIS A 157 2.43 0.74 17.92
C HIS A 157 3.35 0.45 16.75
N GLY A 158 2.86 0.67 15.55
CA GLY A 158 3.60 0.42 14.33
C GLY A 158 3.40 -0.99 13.77
N THR A 159 3.31 -1.02 12.47
CA THR A 159 3.30 -2.26 11.68
C THR A 159 4.73 -2.57 11.21
N ARG A 160 4.90 -3.56 10.36
CA ARG A 160 6.18 -3.81 9.68
C ARG A 160 6.65 -2.60 8.84
N SER A 161 5.72 -1.77 8.40
CA SER A 161 5.99 -0.51 7.68
C SER A 161 6.37 0.66 8.61
N GLY A 162 6.50 0.42 9.91
CA GLY A 162 6.60 1.48 10.92
C GLY A 162 5.25 2.11 11.23
N ARG A 163 5.28 3.29 11.81
CA ARG A 163 4.09 4.11 12.07
C ARG A 163 3.86 5.05 10.88
N TYR A 164 2.62 5.46 10.67
CA TYR A 164 2.22 6.31 9.53
C TYR A 164 3.05 7.61 9.46
N TRP A 165 3.17 8.31 10.57
CA TRP A 165 3.80 9.63 10.65
C TRP A 165 5.31 9.58 10.37
N GLU A 166 6.02 8.62 10.95
CA GLU A 166 7.45 8.40 10.70
C GLU A 166 7.69 7.97 9.24
N HIS A 167 6.81 7.11 8.70
CA HIS A 167 6.89 6.72 7.29
C HIS A 167 6.73 7.93 6.37
N LEU A 168 5.71 8.78 6.59
CA LEU A 168 5.50 10.01 5.84
C LEU A 168 6.71 10.92 5.90
N VAL A 169 7.20 11.22 7.11
CA VAL A 169 8.34 12.10 7.33
C VAL A 169 9.63 11.57 6.70
N SER A 170 9.83 10.25 6.69
CA SER A 170 11.02 9.64 6.06
C SER A 170 11.08 9.91 4.54
N TRP A 171 9.94 10.00 3.88
CA TRP A 171 9.84 10.29 2.45
C TRP A 171 9.76 11.79 2.14
N TRP A 172 9.40 12.63 3.10
CA TRP A 172 9.17 14.07 2.89
C TRP A 172 10.33 14.82 2.22
N PRO A 173 11.62 14.58 2.57
CA PRO A 173 12.74 15.23 1.89
C PRO A 173 12.81 14.93 0.38
N LYS A 174 12.25 13.81 -0.05
CA LYS A 174 12.28 13.37 -1.44
C LYS A 174 11.27 14.06 -2.37
N ARG A 175 10.32 14.81 -1.83
CA ARG A 175 9.28 15.49 -2.62
C ARG A 175 9.80 16.53 -3.62
N LEU A 176 11.01 17.05 -3.39
CA LEU A 176 11.67 18.03 -4.26
C LEU A 176 12.67 17.40 -5.23
N ASP A 177 12.95 16.11 -5.10
CA ASP A 177 13.87 15.43 -6.00
C ASP A 177 13.19 15.22 -7.35
N PRO A 178 13.84 15.55 -8.48
CA PRO A 178 13.26 15.34 -9.81
C PRO A 178 13.00 13.85 -10.11
N ASP A 179 13.69 12.97 -9.40
CA ASP A 179 13.53 11.51 -9.50
C ASP A 179 12.40 10.98 -8.58
N THR A 180 11.58 11.84 -7.99
CA THR A 180 10.47 11.43 -7.13
C THR A 180 9.19 12.16 -7.51
N LEU A 181 8.20 11.40 -7.98
CA LEU A 181 6.84 11.90 -8.18
C LEU A 181 6.05 11.72 -6.88
N TRP A 182 5.64 12.86 -6.29
CA TRP A 182 4.81 12.87 -5.08
C TRP A 182 3.36 13.12 -5.47
N LEU A 183 2.44 12.27 -4.97
CA LEU A 183 1.02 12.34 -5.27
C LEU A 183 0.19 12.16 -4.00
N CYS A 184 -0.95 12.86 -3.92
CA CYS A 184 -1.97 12.61 -2.91
C CYS A 184 -3.06 11.70 -3.48
N PHE A 185 -3.45 10.67 -2.74
CA PHE A 185 -4.48 9.72 -3.18
C PHE A 185 -5.79 10.40 -3.55
N GLU A 186 -6.17 11.41 -2.78
CA GLU A 186 -7.40 12.18 -2.97
C GLU A 186 -7.39 12.94 -4.31
N ASP A 187 -6.23 13.43 -4.74
CA ASP A 187 -6.08 14.13 -6.02
C ASP A 187 -6.09 13.15 -7.19
N ILE A 188 -5.49 11.97 -7.00
CA ILE A 188 -5.55 10.89 -8.00
C ILE A 188 -6.99 10.48 -8.28
N VAL A 189 -7.82 10.31 -7.23
CA VAL A 189 -9.21 9.88 -7.42
C VAL A 189 -10.13 11.02 -7.85
N ALA A 190 -9.79 12.27 -7.56
CA ALA A 190 -10.55 13.43 -7.99
C ALA A 190 -10.38 13.72 -9.49
N ASP A 191 -9.16 13.53 -10.02
CA ASP A 191 -8.86 13.68 -11.45
C ASP A 191 -7.89 12.58 -11.90
N LEU A 192 -8.46 11.38 -12.12
CA LEU A 192 -7.69 10.21 -12.55
C LEU A 192 -6.99 10.40 -13.91
N PRO A 193 -7.60 11.05 -14.92
CA PRO A 193 -6.92 11.36 -16.18
C PRO A 193 -5.67 12.23 -15.98
N ALA A 194 -5.78 13.35 -15.25
CA ALA A 194 -4.64 14.21 -14.99
C ALA A 194 -3.54 13.52 -14.17
N ALA A 195 -3.92 12.73 -13.16
CA ALA A 195 -2.96 11.95 -12.38
C ALA A 195 -2.24 10.89 -13.24
N THR A 196 -2.96 10.19 -14.11
CA THR A 196 -2.35 9.19 -15.03
C THR A 196 -1.40 9.86 -16.02
N ALA A 197 -1.75 11.03 -16.55
CA ALA A 197 -0.86 11.81 -17.43
C ALA A 197 0.41 12.28 -16.71
N ARG A 198 0.32 12.70 -15.43
CA ARG A 198 1.50 13.03 -14.61
C ARG A 198 2.41 11.82 -14.41
N VAL A 199 1.84 10.64 -14.16
CA VAL A 199 2.60 9.39 -14.04
C VAL A 199 3.24 9.04 -15.38
N ALA A 200 2.52 9.16 -16.50
CA ALA A 200 3.06 8.92 -17.85
C ALA A 200 4.27 9.81 -18.13
N ALA A 201 4.15 11.11 -17.91
CA ALA A 201 5.26 12.05 -18.08
C ALA A 201 6.47 11.69 -17.18
N PHE A 202 6.22 11.25 -15.94
CA PHE A 202 7.28 10.79 -15.04
C PHE A 202 7.96 9.49 -15.53
N LEU A 203 7.25 8.68 -16.32
CA LEU A 203 7.78 7.48 -16.97
C LEU A 203 8.41 7.76 -18.36
N ASP A 204 8.60 9.02 -18.74
CA ASP A 204 9.06 9.48 -20.05
C ASP A 204 8.13 9.07 -21.20
N LEU A 205 6.85 8.88 -20.92
CA LEU A 205 5.82 8.68 -21.93
C LEU A 205 5.13 10.01 -22.24
N ASP A 206 4.82 10.22 -23.52
CA ASP A 206 3.98 11.34 -23.92
C ASP A 206 2.64 11.27 -23.19
N PRO A 207 2.17 12.36 -22.54
CA PRO A 207 0.85 12.38 -21.90
C PRO A 207 -0.32 12.08 -22.86
N GLU A 208 -0.14 12.28 -24.17
CA GLU A 208 -1.13 11.90 -25.20
C GLU A 208 -0.93 10.49 -25.77
N HIS A 209 0.04 9.73 -25.23
CA HIS A 209 0.26 8.35 -25.67
C HIS A 209 -1.01 7.49 -25.45
N PRO A 210 -1.40 6.61 -26.40
CA PRO A 210 -2.64 5.80 -26.27
C PRO A 210 -2.73 4.98 -24.98
N ASN A 211 -1.60 4.59 -24.41
CA ASN A 211 -1.58 3.86 -23.14
C ASN A 211 -2.14 4.69 -21.96
N VAL A 212 -2.12 6.03 -22.04
CA VAL A 212 -2.65 6.89 -20.96
C VAL A 212 -4.16 6.72 -20.84
N GLU A 213 -4.89 6.73 -21.96
CA GLU A 213 -6.33 6.49 -21.96
C GLU A 213 -6.67 5.09 -21.46
N ILE A 214 -5.92 4.08 -21.92
CA ILE A 214 -6.11 2.67 -21.51
C ILE A 214 -5.87 2.52 -19.99
N ALA A 215 -4.73 3.01 -19.50
CA ALA A 215 -4.37 2.94 -18.08
C ALA A 215 -5.37 3.69 -17.20
N THR A 216 -5.82 4.88 -17.62
CA THR A 216 -6.86 5.67 -16.93
C THR A 216 -8.17 4.87 -16.81
N ARG A 217 -8.66 4.30 -17.90
CA ARG A 217 -9.87 3.48 -17.88
C ARG A 217 -9.73 2.27 -16.96
N GLN A 218 -8.60 1.56 -17.03
CA GLN A 218 -8.34 0.36 -16.23
C GLN A 218 -8.08 0.67 -14.75
N ALA A 219 -7.69 1.88 -14.41
CA ALA A 219 -7.52 2.36 -13.05
C ALA A 219 -8.83 2.92 -12.44
N SER A 220 -9.90 3.03 -13.23
CA SER A 220 -11.19 3.46 -12.70
C SER A 220 -11.73 2.49 -11.64
N ILE A 221 -12.48 3.03 -10.66
CA ILE A 221 -13.04 2.23 -9.57
C ILE A 221 -13.94 1.10 -10.09
N ASP A 222 -14.71 1.37 -11.14
CA ASP A 222 -15.64 0.41 -11.69
C ASP A 222 -14.91 -0.73 -12.40
N PHE A 223 -13.87 -0.42 -13.19
CA PHE A 223 -13.03 -1.43 -13.82
C PHE A 223 -12.32 -2.30 -12.79
N MET A 224 -11.67 -1.67 -11.78
CA MET A 224 -10.95 -2.41 -10.74
C MET A 224 -11.88 -3.28 -9.89
N ARG A 225 -13.13 -2.87 -9.67
CA ARG A 225 -14.14 -3.70 -9.02
C ARG A 225 -14.58 -4.88 -9.88
N GLN A 226 -14.81 -4.64 -11.17
CA GLN A 226 -15.17 -5.70 -12.13
C GLN A 226 -14.08 -6.78 -12.18
N HIS A 227 -12.82 -6.39 -12.04
CA HIS A 227 -11.66 -7.28 -12.04
C HIS A 227 -11.07 -7.51 -10.63
N GLY A 228 -11.91 -7.48 -9.59
CA GLY A 228 -11.50 -7.45 -8.18
C GLY A 228 -10.56 -8.57 -7.75
N SER A 229 -10.67 -9.77 -8.33
CA SER A 229 -9.77 -10.90 -8.05
C SER A 229 -8.31 -10.61 -8.41
N ARG A 230 -8.05 -9.76 -9.41
CA ARG A 230 -6.70 -9.37 -9.80
C ARG A 230 -6.03 -8.38 -8.83
N PHE A 231 -6.78 -7.91 -7.81
CA PHE A 231 -6.37 -6.83 -6.90
C PHE A 231 -6.61 -7.17 -5.42
N ASP A 232 -6.76 -8.43 -5.05
CA ASP A 232 -7.20 -8.85 -3.72
C ASP A 232 -6.12 -9.48 -2.83
N ASP A 233 -4.84 -9.47 -3.26
CA ASP A 233 -3.68 -10.09 -2.59
C ASP A 233 -3.81 -11.61 -2.38
N HIS A 234 -4.55 -12.32 -3.21
CA HIS A 234 -4.69 -13.77 -3.01
C HIS A 234 -3.36 -14.53 -3.16
N LEU A 235 -2.41 -14.09 -3.98
CA LEU A 235 -1.08 -14.68 -4.05
C LEU A 235 -0.39 -14.66 -2.67
N VAL A 236 -0.41 -13.50 -2.01
CA VAL A 236 0.17 -13.34 -0.67
C VAL A 236 -0.61 -14.18 0.36
N ARG A 237 -1.95 -14.14 0.32
CA ARG A 237 -2.79 -14.93 1.21
C ARG A 237 -2.54 -16.43 1.07
N ASN A 238 -2.54 -16.94 -0.16
CA ASN A 238 -2.32 -18.36 -0.44
C ASN A 238 -0.95 -18.83 0.07
N ALA A 239 0.08 -17.99 -0.11
CA ALA A 239 1.43 -18.32 0.35
C ALA A 239 1.59 -18.21 1.88
N ARG A 240 0.87 -17.31 2.56
CA ARG A 240 1.18 -16.93 3.94
C ARG A 240 0.12 -17.29 4.97
N ASN A 241 -1.14 -17.55 4.58
CA ASN A 241 -2.20 -17.84 5.53
C ASN A 241 -1.87 -19.01 6.47
N ALA A 242 -1.32 -20.10 5.95
CA ALA A 242 -0.93 -21.26 6.77
C ALA A 242 0.11 -20.87 7.84
N ALA A 243 1.15 -20.12 7.46
CA ALA A 243 2.20 -19.66 8.38
C ALA A 243 1.66 -18.66 9.41
N CYS A 244 0.60 -17.93 9.07
CA CYS A 244 -0.13 -17.03 9.97
C CYS A 244 -1.19 -17.76 10.82
N GLY A 245 -1.41 -19.08 10.62
CA GLY A 245 -2.50 -19.83 11.24
C GLY A 245 -3.89 -19.30 10.87
N LEU A 246 -4.02 -18.73 9.67
CA LEU A 246 -5.26 -18.20 9.11
C LEU A 246 -5.93 -19.25 8.21
N PRO A 247 -7.27 -19.25 8.07
CA PRO A 247 -7.98 -20.12 7.15
C PRO A 247 -7.53 -19.87 5.69
N ALA A 248 -7.55 -20.91 4.87
CA ALA A 248 -7.34 -20.79 3.43
C ALA A 248 -8.44 -19.95 2.75
N SER A 249 -9.67 -19.98 3.30
CA SER A 249 -10.81 -19.20 2.85
C SER A 249 -10.83 -17.82 3.51
N GLY A 250 -11.14 -16.81 2.75
CA GLY A 250 -11.32 -15.43 3.21
C GLY A 250 -11.38 -14.51 2.02
N THR A 251 -12.22 -13.52 2.08
CA THR A 251 -12.31 -12.49 1.04
C THR A 251 -11.74 -11.19 1.57
N THR A 252 -10.85 -10.59 0.81
CA THR A 252 -10.43 -9.21 1.04
C THR A 252 -10.90 -8.38 -0.15
N SER A 253 -11.28 -7.14 0.09
CA SER A 253 -11.49 -6.18 -0.99
C SER A 253 -10.59 -4.98 -0.76
N LYS A 254 -9.63 -4.79 -1.66
CA LYS A 254 -8.82 -3.57 -1.68
C LYS A 254 -9.58 -2.41 -2.33
N VAL A 255 -10.53 -2.71 -3.20
CA VAL A 255 -11.31 -1.74 -3.97
C VAL A 255 -12.70 -1.63 -3.36
N ARG A 256 -12.82 -0.92 -2.22
CA ARG A 256 -14.08 -0.84 -1.46
C ARG A 256 -15.01 0.26 -1.95
N LYS A 257 -14.76 1.49 -1.62
CA LYS A 257 -15.64 2.63 -1.93
C LYS A 257 -15.08 3.59 -2.98
N GLY A 258 -13.75 3.69 -3.11
CA GLY A 258 -13.08 4.66 -4.01
C GLY A 258 -13.36 6.12 -3.62
N LYS A 259 -13.80 6.35 -2.37
CA LYS A 259 -14.07 7.68 -1.82
C LYS A 259 -13.14 7.95 -0.65
N SER A 260 -12.74 9.20 -0.48
CA SER A 260 -11.97 9.71 0.65
C SER A 260 -12.79 10.72 1.47
N GLY A 261 -12.36 11.00 2.71
CA GLY A 261 -12.98 11.96 3.61
C GLY A 261 -14.15 11.42 4.45
N GLU A 262 -14.47 10.12 4.34
CA GLU A 262 -15.52 9.49 5.16
C GLU A 262 -14.96 8.76 6.41
N GLY A 263 -13.64 8.58 6.50
CA GLY A 263 -13.00 7.82 7.57
C GLY A 263 -13.28 8.35 8.96
N SER A 264 -13.32 9.68 9.13
CA SER A 264 -13.59 10.32 10.42
C SER A 264 -14.95 9.97 11.03
N ARG A 265 -15.92 9.52 10.23
CA ARG A 265 -17.24 9.11 10.71
C ARG A 265 -17.23 7.72 11.35
N GLU A 266 -16.26 6.88 11.00
CA GLU A 266 -16.11 5.52 11.49
C GLU A 266 -15.17 5.43 12.70
N VAL A 267 -14.45 6.52 13.02
CA VAL A 267 -13.39 6.55 14.02
C VAL A 267 -13.84 7.33 15.25
N PRO A 268 -13.69 6.75 16.46
CA PRO A 268 -14.04 7.43 17.70
C PRO A 268 -13.20 8.69 17.96
N PRO A 269 -13.75 9.72 18.66
CA PRO A 269 -13.07 10.98 18.92
C PRO A 269 -11.70 10.84 19.56
N GLU A 270 -11.55 9.92 20.54
CA GLU A 270 -10.28 9.69 21.23
C GLU A 270 -9.17 9.19 20.28
N VAL A 271 -9.51 8.46 19.22
CA VAL A 271 -8.54 8.05 18.19
C VAL A 271 -8.15 9.25 17.34
N LEU A 272 -9.10 10.10 16.95
CA LEU A 272 -8.82 11.32 16.18
C LEU A 272 -7.90 12.26 16.95
N GLU A 273 -8.11 12.42 18.26
CA GLU A 273 -7.24 13.21 19.15
C GLU A 273 -5.81 12.67 19.22
N VAL A 274 -5.66 11.34 19.27
CA VAL A 274 -4.35 10.68 19.24
C VAL A 274 -3.66 10.89 17.88
N TRP A 275 -4.39 10.74 16.77
CA TRP A 275 -3.89 10.95 15.40
C TRP A 275 -3.44 12.38 15.18
N ASP A 276 -4.22 13.37 15.63
CA ASP A 276 -3.84 14.78 15.55
C ASP A 276 -2.61 15.07 16.42
N ARG A 277 -2.57 14.59 17.67
CA ARG A 277 -1.40 14.77 18.56
C ARG A 277 -0.12 14.23 17.93
N GLU A 278 -0.16 13.06 17.32
CA GLU A 278 1.01 12.50 16.64
C GLU A 278 1.39 13.29 15.40
N TRP A 279 0.40 13.82 14.66
CA TRP A 279 0.67 14.74 13.56
C TRP A 279 1.42 15.97 14.05
N GLN A 280 0.92 16.65 15.10
CA GLN A 280 1.57 17.84 15.66
C GLN A 280 2.96 17.53 16.21
N ARG A 281 3.16 16.34 16.75
CA ARG A 281 4.44 15.94 17.36
C ARG A 281 5.49 15.54 16.33
N ILE A 282 5.11 14.90 15.25
CA ILE A 282 6.04 14.25 14.30
C ILE A 282 6.06 14.96 12.95
N VAL A 283 4.88 15.18 12.35
CA VAL A 283 4.78 15.69 10.97
C VAL A 283 4.99 17.20 10.93
N THR A 284 4.32 17.95 11.81
CA THR A 284 4.41 19.42 11.82
C THR A 284 5.85 19.91 11.92
N PRO A 285 6.70 19.42 12.85
CA PRO A 285 8.09 19.90 12.93
C PRO A 285 8.96 19.55 11.71
N ALA A 286 8.63 18.48 11.01
CA ALA A 286 9.41 18.01 9.86
C ALA A 286 8.95 18.65 8.52
N THR A 287 7.71 19.12 8.44
CA THR A 287 7.08 19.52 7.18
C THR A 287 6.58 20.97 7.18
N ASP A 288 6.45 21.58 8.36
CA ASP A 288 5.81 22.88 8.61
C ASP A 288 4.30 22.92 8.26
N HIS A 289 3.65 21.74 8.17
CA HIS A 289 2.21 21.63 7.91
C HIS A 289 1.48 21.06 9.14
N ARG A 290 0.47 21.78 9.61
CA ARG A 290 -0.29 21.46 10.83
C ARG A 290 -1.37 20.40 10.62
N SER A 291 -1.69 20.09 9.36
CA SER A 291 -2.69 19.09 9.01
C SER A 291 -2.37 18.40 7.70
N TYR A 292 -2.99 17.25 7.45
CA TYR A 292 -2.92 16.61 6.14
C TYR A 292 -3.48 17.49 5.02
N ALA A 293 -4.52 18.27 5.31
CA ALA A 293 -5.10 19.20 4.34
C ALA A 293 -4.10 20.29 3.90
N GLU A 294 -3.34 20.85 4.85
CA GLU A 294 -2.28 21.83 4.53
C GLU A 294 -1.15 21.17 3.73
N LEU A 295 -0.71 19.98 4.14
CA LEU A 295 0.33 19.21 3.41
C LEU A 295 -0.11 18.92 1.98
N ARG A 296 -1.34 18.42 1.78
CA ARG A 296 -1.90 18.15 0.46
C ARG A 296 -1.95 19.38 -0.43
N ALA A 297 -2.39 20.52 0.12
CA ALA A 297 -2.44 21.78 -0.62
C ALA A 297 -1.06 22.29 -1.06
N ALA A 298 0.01 21.89 -0.36
CA ALA A 298 1.38 22.30 -0.68
C ALA A 298 2.09 21.41 -1.71
N VAL A 299 1.59 20.20 -1.98
CA VAL A 299 2.23 19.21 -2.88
C VAL A 299 1.36 18.80 -4.07
N GLY A 300 0.10 19.23 -4.10
CA GLY A 300 -0.92 18.94 -5.12
C GLY A 300 -0.82 19.73 -6.42
#